data_7d26c75b48c6d07dcc9cee1dca7b8624
#
_entry.id   7d26c75b48c6d07dcc9cee1dca7b8624
#
_cell.length_a   1.000
_cell.length_b   1.000
_cell.length_c   1.000
_cell.angle_alpha   90.00
_cell.angle_beta   90.00
_cell.angle_gamma   90.00
#
_symmetry.space_group_name_H-M   'P 1'
#
loop_
_entity.id
_entity.type
_entity.pdbx_description
1 polymer ?
#
loop_
_entity_poly.entity_id
_entity_poly.type
_entity_poly.pdbx_seq_one_letter_code
_entity_poly.pdbx_strand_id
1 'polypeptide(L)'
;MTAEQRRFPRIPSENTVLVKRVGEDTEEGFAKTTVMGLGGCSFVTDTPLAADERVDVFIAVSGKVVVALGRVVWVTPRPDGRLDAGIEFVEITEEDRRVVEGLFAPPPVEQ
;
A
#
# COMPACT_ATOMS: atom_id res chain seq x y z
N MET A 1 8.23 -15.88 11.00
CA MET A 1 8.42 -15.34 9.65
C MET A 1 9.79 -15.65 9.14
N THR A 2 9.88 -16.17 7.95
CA THR A 2 11.15 -16.55 7.37
C THR A 2 11.77 -15.36 6.64
N ALA A 3 13.04 -15.47 6.30
CA ALA A 3 13.74 -14.43 5.55
C ALA A 3 13.11 -14.20 4.20
N GLU A 4 12.57 -15.24 3.59
CA GLU A 4 11.92 -15.10 2.29
C GLU A 4 10.71 -14.20 2.34
N GLN A 5 10.03 -14.17 3.46
CA GLN A 5 8.85 -13.33 3.60
C GLN A 5 9.22 -11.87 3.76
N ARG A 6 10.51 -11.58 3.96
CA ARG A 6 10.99 -10.21 4.07
C ARG A 6 11.92 -9.87 2.94
N ARG A 7 11.65 -10.44 1.79
CA ARG A 7 12.41 -10.22 0.60
C ARG A 7 12.55 -8.74 0.27
N PHE A 8 11.49 -7.97 0.54
CA PHE A 8 11.49 -6.53 0.30
C PHE A 8 11.53 -5.79 1.63
N PRO A 9 12.31 -4.73 1.72
CA PRO A 9 12.32 -3.92 2.94
C PRO A 9 10.95 -3.33 3.20
N ARG A 10 10.66 -3.10 4.46
CA ARG A 10 9.40 -2.50 4.89
C ARG A 10 9.71 -1.42 5.90
N ILE A 11 8.96 -0.34 5.84
CA ILE A 11 9.13 0.76 6.78
C ILE A 11 7.77 1.18 7.31
N PRO A 12 7.71 1.70 8.53
CA PRO A 12 6.49 2.35 9.01
C PRO A 12 6.17 3.52 8.11
N SER A 13 4.90 3.79 7.94
CA SER A 13 4.48 4.79 6.98
C SER A 13 3.18 5.42 7.42
N GLU A 14 2.97 6.68 7.03
CA GLU A 14 1.70 7.37 7.26
C GLU A 14 1.30 8.10 6.00
N ASN A 15 1.43 7.44 4.86
CA ASN A 15 1.05 8.02 3.59
C ASN A 15 -0.45 7.89 3.38
N THR A 16 -1.07 8.94 2.85
CA THR A 16 -2.49 8.86 2.53
C THR A 16 -2.68 7.89 1.36
N VAL A 17 -3.64 7.01 1.50
CA VAL A 17 -3.94 6.03 0.47
C VAL A 17 -5.44 6.04 0.20
N LEU A 18 -5.78 5.95 -1.07
CA LEU A 18 -7.15 5.83 -1.53
C LEU A 18 -7.27 4.48 -2.21
N VAL A 19 -8.29 3.71 -1.85
CA VAL A 19 -8.47 2.37 -2.38
C VAL A 19 -9.83 2.28 -3.04
N LYS A 20 -9.86 1.80 -4.29
CA LYS A 20 -11.10 1.62 -5.04
C LYS A 20 -11.16 0.21 -5.57
N ARG A 21 -12.33 -0.40 -5.52
CA ARG A 21 -12.50 -1.70 -6.17
C ARG A 21 -12.43 -1.52 -7.67
N VAL A 22 -11.74 -2.45 -8.31
CA VAL A 22 -11.60 -2.39 -9.77
C VAL A 22 -12.97 -2.52 -10.41
N GLY A 23 -13.24 -1.61 -11.34
CA GLY A 23 -14.50 -1.66 -12.08
C GLY A 23 -15.69 -1.04 -11.38
N GLU A 24 -15.51 -0.53 -10.18
CA GLU A 24 -16.58 0.14 -9.47
C GLU A 24 -16.33 1.61 -9.39
N ASP A 25 -17.39 2.36 -9.56
CA ASP A 25 -17.31 3.80 -9.52
C ASP A 25 -17.91 4.29 -8.21
N THR A 26 -17.65 3.55 -7.15
CA THR A 26 -18.28 3.81 -5.89
C THR A 26 -17.32 4.46 -4.93
N GLU A 27 -17.80 4.64 -3.74
CA GLU A 27 -17.19 5.40 -2.72
C GLU A 27 -15.76 5.14 -2.50
N GLU A 28 -15.03 6.20 -2.38
CA GLU A 28 -13.64 6.18 -2.13
C GLU A 28 -13.40 6.25 -0.64
N GLY A 29 -12.58 5.34 -0.14
CA GLY A 29 -12.20 5.37 1.25
C GLY A 29 -10.77 5.82 1.36
N PHE A 30 -10.55 6.90 2.11
CA PHE A 30 -9.20 7.33 2.42
C PHE A 30 -8.72 6.64 3.67
N ALA A 31 -7.44 6.30 3.68
CA ALA A 31 -6.81 5.66 4.82
C ALA A 31 -5.39 6.15 4.91
N LYS A 32 -4.68 5.72 5.93
CA LYS A 32 -3.25 5.98 6.06
C LYS A 32 -2.55 4.65 6.08
N THR A 33 -1.44 4.58 5.35
CA THR A 33 -0.64 3.38 5.39
C THR A 33 0.01 3.24 6.75
N THR A 34 0.14 2.01 7.21
CA THR A 34 0.86 1.72 8.44
C THR A 34 2.25 1.18 8.12
N VAL A 35 2.37 0.46 7.02
CA VAL A 35 3.63 -0.09 6.56
C VAL A 35 3.70 0.07 5.05
N MET A 36 4.86 0.45 4.55
CA MET A 36 5.11 0.56 3.12
C MET A 36 6.28 -0.33 2.77
N GLY A 37 6.15 -1.09 1.70
CA GLY A 37 7.22 -1.90 1.14
C GLY A 37 7.32 -1.68 -0.34
N LEU A 38 8.34 -2.25 -0.96
CA LEU A 38 8.49 -2.14 -2.41
C LEU A 38 7.42 -2.93 -3.15
N GLY A 39 6.91 -3.97 -2.52
CA GLY A 39 5.92 -4.84 -3.16
C GLY A 39 4.49 -4.62 -2.71
N GLY A 40 4.25 -3.68 -1.81
CA GLY A 40 2.90 -3.45 -1.32
C GLY A 40 2.86 -2.59 -0.08
N CYS A 41 1.69 -2.52 0.53
CA CYS A 41 1.51 -1.71 1.72
C CYS A 41 0.40 -2.31 2.58
N SER A 42 0.32 -1.84 3.81
CA SER A 42 -0.80 -2.17 4.67
C SER A 42 -1.40 -0.88 5.22
N PHE A 43 -2.66 -0.95 5.60
CA PHE A 43 -3.36 0.22 6.11
C PHE A 43 -4.57 -0.24 6.92
N VAL A 44 -5.12 0.70 7.67
CA VAL A 44 -6.37 0.50 8.41
C VAL A 44 -7.47 1.22 7.64
N THR A 45 -8.57 0.55 7.39
CA THR A 45 -9.62 1.12 6.55
C THR A 45 -11.00 0.78 7.08
N ASP A 46 -11.96 1.67 6.80
CA ASP A 46 -13.37 1.41 7.04
C ASP A 46 -14.01 0.69 5.85
N THR A 47 -13.34 0.65 4.73
CA THR A 47 -13.88 0.05 3.52
C THR A 47 -13.87 -1.47 3.66
N PRO A 48 -15.01 -2.14 3.43
CA PRO A 48 -15.02 -3.61 3.46
C PRO A 48 -14.20 -4.15 2.30
N LEU A 49 -13.23 -4.98 2.63
CA LEU A 49 -12.37 -5.62 1.63
C LEU A 49 -12.30 -7.10 1.95
N ALA A 50 -12.08 -7.90 0.92
CA ALA A 50 -11.94 -9.35 1.08
C ALA A 50 -10.62 -9.79 0.48
N ALA A 51 -10.06 -10.85 1.02
CA ALA A 51 -8.82 -11.42 0.49
C ALA A 51 -9.02 -11.79 -0.99
N ASP A 52 -7.96 -11.60 -1.76
CA ASP A 52 -7.91 -11.85 -3.20
C ASP A 52 -8.67 -10.83 -4.05
N GLU A 53 -9.31 -9.87 -3.44
CA GLU A 53 -10.00 -8.83 -4.18
C GLU A 53 -8.99 -7.92 -4.86
N ARG A 54 -9.30 -7.49 -6.09
CA ARG A 54 -8.45 -6.56 -6.84
C ARG A 54 -8.92 -5.15 -6.58
N VAL A 55 -7.96 -4.26 -6.36
CA VAL A 55 -8.26 -2.87 -6.04
C VAL A 55 -7.27 -1.95 -6.75
N ASP A 56 -7.74 -0.75 -7.07
CA ASP A 56 -6.85 0.32 -7.53
C ASP A 56 -6.40 1.08 -6.30
N VAL A 57 -5.11 1.30 -6.19
CA VAL A 57 -4.52 1.94 -5.02
C VAL A 57 -3.82 3.22 -5.46
N PHE A 58 -4.15 4.32 -4.79
CA PHE A 58 -3.56 5.62 -5.07
C PHE A 58 -2.89 6.09 -3.79
N ILE A 59 -1.58 6.23 -3.81
CA ILE A 59 -0.82 6.55 -2.60
C ILE A 59 -0.07 7.85 -2.79
N ALA A 60 -0.21 8.76 -1.84
CA ALA A 60 0.53 10.00 -1.88
C ALA A 60 1.93 9.75 -1.32
N VAL A 61 2.94 9.93 -2.14
CA VAL A 61 4.33 9.70 -1.76
C VAL A 61 5.15 10.88 -2.23
N SER A 62 5.77 11.58 -1.31
CA SER A 62 6.71 12.67 -1.62
C SER A 62 6.12 13.68 -2.61
N GLY A 63 4.86 14.05 -2.39
CA GLY A 63 4.21 15.05 -3.24
C GLY A 63 3.71 14.52 -4.57
N LYS A 64 3.80 13.22 -4.80
CA LYS A 64 3.31 12.59 -6.02
C LYS A 64 2.27 11.55 -5.68
N VAL A 65 1.45 11.19 -6.65
CA VAL A 65 0.47 10.12 -6.47
C VAL A 65 0.97 8.90 -7.23
N VAL A 66 1.19 7.84 -6.48
CA VAL A 66 1.58 6.54 -7.03
C VAL A 66 0.31 5.75 -7.25
N VAL A 67 0.17 5.16 -8.43
CA VAL A 67 -1.02 4.38 -8.78
C VAL A 67 -0.59 2.95 -9.05
N ALA A 68 -1.29 2.02 -8.44
CA ALA A 68 -0.98 0.61 -8.63
C ALA A 68 -2.27 -0.20 -8.66
N LEU A 69 -2.23 -1.29 -9.41
CA LEU A 69 -3.25 -2.31 -9.29
C LEU A 69 -2.79 -3.25 -8.18
N GLY A 70 -3.62 -3.45 -7.19
CA GLY A 70 -3.27 -4.28 -6.05
C GLY A 70 -4.20 -5.46 -5.88
N ARG A 71 -3.75 -6.40 -5.08
CA ARG A 71 -4.55 -7.54 -4.65
C ARG A 71 -4.53 -7.57 -3.14
N VAL A 72 -5.69 -7.74 -2.53
CA VAL A 72 -5.78 -7.84 -1.09
C VAL A 72 -5.22 -9.20 -0.68
N VAL A 73 -4.16 -9.19 0.11
CA VAL A 73 -3.49 -10.40 0.54
C VAL A 73 -4.08 -10.93 1.83
N TRP A 74 -4.39 -10.02 2.75
CA TRP A 74 -4.98 -10.42 4.02
C TRP A 74 -5.83 -9.27 4.57
N VAL A 75 -6.78 -9.65 5.39
CA VAL A 75 -7.67 -8.70 6.07
C VAL A 75 -7.87 -9.23 7.49
N THR A 76 -7.71 -8.35 8.46
CA THR A 76 -7.89 -8.70 9.86
C THR A 76 -8.84 -7.70 10.52
N PRO A 77 -9.96 -8.15 11.05
CA PRO A 77 -10.88 -7.25 11.75
C PRO A 77 -10.23 -6.66 13.00
N ARG A 78 -10.53 -5.43 13.27
CA ARG A 78 -10.04 -4.71 14.45
C ARG A 78 -11.16 -4.57 15.47
N PRO A 79 -10.81 -4.43 16.75
CA PRO A 79 -11.84 -4.23 17.78
C PRO A 79 -12.68 -2.97 17.57
N ASP A 80 -12.14 -1.98 16.84
CA ASP A 80 -12.86 -0.73 16.62
C ASP A 80 -13.81 -0.80 15.42
N GLY A 81 -13.97 -1.98 14.81
CA GLY A 81 -14.87 -2.18 13.69
C GLY A 81 -14.24 -1.92 12.34
N ARG A 82 -12.99 -1.46 12.32
CA ARG A 82 -12.28 -1.26 11.06
C ARG A 82 -11.50 -2.50 10.71
N LEU A 83 -10.78 -2.45 9.61
CA LEU A 83 -9.97 -3.56 9.12
C LEU A 83 -8.52 -3.15 8.96
N ASP A 84 -7.62 -4.06 9.33
CA ASP A 84 -6.25 -4.01 8.88
C ASP A 84 -6.20 -4.79 7.58
N ALA A 85 -5.62 -4.22 6.55
CA ALA A 85 -5.54 -4.88 5.26
C ALA A 85 -4.14 -4.76 4.70
N GLY A 86 -3.69 -5.82 4.05
CA GLY A 86 -2.42 -5.84 3.35
C GLY A 86 -2.65 -5.99 1.86
N ILE A 87 -1.96 -5.16 1.08
CA ILE A 87 -2.11 -5.12 -0.37
C ILE A 87 -0.76 -5.43 -1.00
N GLU A 88 -0.78 -6.31 -1.99
CA GLU A 88 0.37 -6.57 -2.84
C GLU A 88 0.17 -5.79 -4.13
N PHE A 89 1.21 -5.12 -4.62
CA PHE A 89 1.13 -4.44 -5.91
C PHE A 89 1.29 -5.47 -7.01
N VAL A 90 0.25 -5.62 -7.82
CA VAL A 90 0.26 -6.56 -8.94
C VAL A 90 0.82 -5.89 -10.17
N GLU A 91 0.43 -4.64 -10.40
CA GLU A 91 0.93 -3.86 -11.52
C GLU A 91 1.20 -2.45 -11.05
N ILE A 92 2.39 -1.96 -11.35
CA ILE A 92 2.78 -0.60 -11.03
C ILE A 92 3.77 -0.18 -12.12
N THR A 93 3.66 1.06 -12.59
CA THR A 93 4.58 1.54 -13.62
C THR A 93 5.98 1.64 -13.03
N GLU A 94 6.98 1.59 -13.90
CA GLU A 94 8.35 1.72 -13.46
C GLU A 94 8.60 3.09 -12.83
N GLU A 95 7.97 4.10 -13.39
CA GLU A 95 8.10 5.45 -12.85
C GLU A 95 7.57 5.51 -11.41
N ASP A 96 6.40 4.95 -11.18
CA ASP A 96 5.80 4.97 -9.85
C ASP A 96 6.56 4.07 -8.89
N ARG A 97 7.09 2.95 -9.38
CA ARG A 97 7.93 2.10 -8.56
C ARG A 97 9.14 2.86 -8.06
N ARG A 98 9.75 3.69 -8.90
CA ARG A 98 10.89 4.49 -8.48
C ARG A 98 10.54 5.48 -7.39
N VAL A 99 9.32 6.02 -7.43
CA VAL A 99 8.87 6.92 -6.37
C VAL A 99 8.80 6.18 -5.05
N VAL A 100 8.26 4.97 -5.06
CA VAL A 100 8.20 4.15 -3.85
C VAL A 100 9.61 3.79 -3.39
N GLU A 101 10.49 3.42 -4.34
CA GLU A 101 11.87 3.07 -4.01
C GLU A 101 12.58 4.21 -3.31
N GLY A 102 12.21 5.43 -3.65
CA GLY A 102 12.82 6.59 -3.03
C GLY A 102 12.59 6.67 -1.53
N LEU A 103 11.56 6.02 -1.02
CA LEU A 103 11.32 5.99 0.42
C LEU A 103 12.37 5.14 1.14
N PHE A 104 13.03 4.25 0.43
CA PHE A 104 14.00 3.33 1.00
C PHE A 104 15.43 3.71 0.67
N ALA A 105 15.60 4.75 -0.14
CA ALA A 105 16.95 5.16 -0.52
C ALA A 105 17.69 5.65 0.71
N PRO A 106 18.95 5.28 0.89
CA PRO A 106 19.70 5.81 2.00
C PRO A 106 19.90 7.31 1.83
N PRO A 107 20.08 8.05 2.92
CA PRO A 107 20.32 9.48 2.77
C PRO A 107 21.59 9.70 1.98
N PRO A 108 21.69 10.83 1.28
CA PRO A 108 22.90 11.11 0.50
C PRO A 108 24.12 11.06 1.40
N VAL A 109 25.20 10.50 0.85
CA VAL A 109 26.43 10.41 1.60
C VAL A 109 27.16 11.76 1.45
N GLU A 110 27.54 12.31 2.59
CA GLU A 110 28.30 13.53 2.56
C GLU A 110 29.73 13.23 2.17
N GLN A 111 30.24 13.96 1.25
CA GLN A 111 31.60 13.76 0.77
C GLN A 111 32.50 14.90 1.21
#